data_d5b72306082b86b97ed43a2db6d90cd4
#
_entry.id   d5b72306082b86b97ed43a2db6d90cd4
#
_cell.length_a   1.000
_cell.length_b   1.000
_cell.length_c   1.000
_cell.angle_alpha   90.00
_cell.angle_beta   90.00
_cell.angle_gamma   90.00
#
_symmetry.space_group_name_H-M   'P 1'
#
loop_
_entity.id
_entity.type
_entity.pdbx_description
1 polymer ?
#
loop_
_entity_poly.entity_id
_entity_poly.type
_entity_poly.pdbx_seq_one_letter_code
_entity_poly.pdbx_strand_id
1 'polypeptide(L)'
;MPCGEPVDIENPCRTTDGSAMLGRHRSRGSNRPPESLLSICFSSNTTAGQFTAHGQETDEEIRKSRARRGVNKSVRPEAAPDEDLLARERGKRRGMLLRGMTRPSRPILTRCFARAALVVAAALLGGDASLAADLDWRRLGSETTEVLADVIRIDTQNPPGGETAAANALARKLEAEGIRAEVFESSPGRGSLHARLPGSGGAPPVILLAHLDVVPADPRGWRFPPFSGALEHGYVYGRGALDAKGVAVVELMALVALKRSGQPIDRDVILLATADEETGGKAGAGWIVQHRPELLGNAEYLLTEGDHIHLAHGGRKVVQVAVAEKTPCWVKLIARGEGGHGSTPPAQTAVTRLIRALDKLRRYRTGVRLVRPVEEYFAALAPLEREPLRSKLAHLSEALEDPAFLAEFTRNPRQNALIRNTMTPTVLEGSPKTNVIPEDASAQLDCRLLPGERPAEFLALLREVIADETIRVETLLSFPASSSDSTSGLMAAIRKLAATDLGGAPVIPSVIPGFTDSHYFRDHGVASYGFVPFVLSEDDEKTVHGINERVSVENLRDGVRRLVALLRALSTR
;
A
#
# COMPACT_ATOMS: atom_id res chain seq x y z
N MET A 1 28.81 -62.40 24.19
CA MET A 1 28.08 -63.17 25.22
C MET A 1 27.64 -62.23 26.33
N PRO A 2 26.44 -62.35 26.93
CA PRO A 2 25.11 -62.49 26.30
C PRO A 2 24.19 -61.30 26.74
N CYS A 3 23.23 -60.98 25.91
CA CYS A 3 21.76 -61.00 26.06
C CYS A 3 21.15 -60.54 27.40
N GLY A 4 20.23 -59.62 27.32
CA GLY A 4 19.22 -59.31 28.30
C GLY A 4 18.11 -58.50 27.66
N GLU A 5 16.98 -59.17 27.41
CA GLU A 5 15.74 -58.69 26.79
C GLU A 5 14.83 -57.88 27.73
N PRO A 6 13.67 -57.42 27.27
CA PRO A 6 12.97 -56.24 27.76
C PRO A 6 11.90 -56.56 28.84
N VAL A 7 11.41 -55.56 29.57
CA VAL A 7 10.27 -55.71 30.51
C VAL A 7 9.11 -54.83 30.05
N ASP A 8 8.02 -55.49 29.64
CA ASP A 8 6.65 -55.00 29.56
C ASP A 8 6.07 -54.74 30.95
N ILE A 9 5.29 -53.67 31.12
CA ILE A 9 4.27 -53.64 32.19
C ILE A 9 2.98 -53.00 31.67
N GLU A 10 1.94 -53.79 31.81
CA GLU A 10 0.57 -53.69 31.35
C GLU A 10 -0.27 -52.55 31.98
N ASN A 11 -1.29 -52.21 31.22
CA ASN A 11 -2.53 -51.51 31.57
C ASN A 11 -3.46 -52.43 32.41
N PRO A 12 -4.34 -51.93 33.28
CA PRO A 12 -5.71 -52.39 33.18
C PRO A 12 -6.82 -51.34 33.30
N CYS A 13 -7.78 -51.56 32.42
CA CYS A 13 -9.16 -51.07 32.40
C CYS A 13 -10.04 -51.79 33.44
N ARG A 14 -11.07 -51.11 34.00
CA ARG A 14 -12.45 -51.61 34.24
C ARG A 14 -13.31 -50.52 34.93
N THR A 15 -14.28 -50.04 34.24
CA THR A 15 -15.77 -50.13 34.27
C THR A 15 -16.44 -50.32 35.66
N THR A 16 -17.44 -49.47 35.97
CA THR A 16 -18.83 -49.82 36.34
C THR A 16 -19.76 -48.60 36.41
N ASP A 17 -20.78 -48.68 35.62
CA ASP A 17 -22.23 -48.38 35.74
C ASP A 17 -22.79 -47.48 36.86
N GLY A 18 -23.72 -46.58 36.42
CA GLY A 18 -25.07 -46.67 36.94
C GLY A 18 -25.76 -45.34 37.34
N SER A 19 -26.76 -45.03 36.54
CA SER A 19 -28.05 -44.41 36.91
C SER A 19 -28.25 -42.88 36.84
N ALA A 20 -29.31 -42.61 36.09
CA ALA A 20 -29.95 -41.36 35.73
C ALA A 20 -30.53 -40.55 36.89
N MET A 21 -30.55 -39.19 36.74
CA MET A 21 -31.68 -38.34 37.13
C MET A 21 -31.68 -37.01 36.36
N LEU A 22 -32.85 -36.65 35.90
CA LEU A 22 -33.28 -35.44 35.23
C LEU A 22 -32.95 -34.15 36.01
N GLY A 23 -32.58 -33.08 35.27
CA GLY A 23 -32.63 -31.77 35.91
C GLY A 23 -32.08 -30.59 35.14
N ARG A 24 -32.93 -29.92 34.33
CA ARG A 24 -32.94 -28.49 34.06
C ARG A 24 -31.80 -27.87 33.21
N HIS A 25 -32.15 -27.52 31.98
CA HIS A 25 -31.50 -26.50 31.15
C HIS A 25 -31.21 -25.21 31.93
N ARG A 26 -29.95 -24.87 32.12
CA ARG A 26 -29.48 -23.51 32.29
C ARG A 26 -28.45 -23.25 31.16
N SER A 27 -28.81 -22.33 30.28
CA SER A 27 -27.93 -21.73 29.31
C SER A 27 -26.71 -21.11 30.01
N ARG A 28 -25.54 -21.74 29.92
CA ARG A 28 -24.27 -21.11 30.27
C ARG A 28 -23.87 -20.20 29.11
N GLY A 29 -24.05 -18.89 29.32
CA GLY A 29 -23.38 -17.88 28.52
C GLY A 29 -21.87 -18.11 28.61
N SER A 30 -21.23 -18.20 27.46
CA SER A 30 -19.79 -18.26 27.34
C SER A 30 -19.19 -16.93 27.79
N ASN A 31 -18.73 -16.86 29.06
CA ASN A 31 -17.84 -15.79 29.52
C ASN A 31 -16.44 -16.06 28.92
N ARG A 32 -16.23 -15.74 27.64
CA ARG A 32 -14.90 -15.41 27.16
C ARG A 32 -14.59 -13.99 27.63
N PRO A 33 -13.43 -13.70 28.22
CA PRO A 33 -13.03 -12.32 28.48
C PRO A 33 -12.98 -11.59 27.13
N PRO A 34 -13.40 -10.33 27.04
CA PRO A 34 -13.29 -9.56 25.81
C PRO A 34 -11.80 -9.47 25.42
N GLU A 35 -11.50 -9.84 24.19
CA GLU A 35 -10.16 -9.74 23.62
C GLU A 35 -9.63 -8.31 23.74
N SER A 36 -8.34 -8.17 24.03
CA SER A 36 -7.70 -6.86 24.12
C SER A 36 -7.63 -6.22 22.73
N LEU A 37 -7.69 -4.89 22.64
CA LEU A 37 -7.55 -4.16 21.38
C LEU A 37 -6.19 -4.40 20.73
N LEU A 38 -5.17 -4.73 21.50
CA LEU A 38 -3.88 -5.18 20.99
C LEU A 38 -4.01 -6.42 20.11
N SER A 39 -4.89 -7.37 20.44
CA SER A 39 -5.15 -8.53 19.59
C SER A 39 -5.81 -8.13 18.27
N ILE A 40 -6.65 -7.10 18.27
CA ILE A 40 -7.42 -6.64 17.12
C ILE A 40 -6.57 -5.76 16.20
N CYS A 41 -5.76 -4.87 16.74
CA CYS A 41 -4.85 -4.01 15.96
C CYS A 41 -3.62 -4.75 15.42
N PHE A 42 -3.41 -6.03 15.80
CA PHE A 42 -2.18 -6.78 15.50
C PHE A 42 -2.39 -8.07 14.71
N SER A 43 -3.60 -8.41 14.30
CA SER A 43 -3.85 -9.65 13.55
C SER A 43 -3.74 -9.50 12.03
N SER A 44 -2.74 -8.79 11.54
CA SER A 44 -2.41 -8.84 10.11
C SER A 44 -1.30 -9.86 9.84
N ASN A 45 -1.60 -10.84 8.97
CA ASN A 45 -0.70 -11.80 8.35
C ASN A 45 -0.07 -12.89 9.24
N THR A 46 -0.84 -13.93 9.56
CA THR A 46 -0.30 -15.30 9.71
C THR A 46 -1.35 -16.32 9.29
N THR A 47 -1.46 -16.56 8.01
CA THR A 47 -2.02 -17.83 7.49
C THR A 47 -0.86 -18.69 7.03
N ALA A 48 -0.33 -19.49 7.96
CA ALA A 48 0.41 -20.69 7.59
C ALA A 48 -0.59 -21.67 6.97
N GLY A 49 -0.59 -21.75 5.65
CA GLY A 49 -1.33 -22.75 4.91
C GLY A 49 -0.81 -24.14 5.30
N GLN A 50 -1.67 -24.94 5.93
CA GLN A 50 -1.45 -26.38 6.06
C GLN A 50 -1.49 -27.00 4.67
N PHE A 51 -0.32 -27.29 4.11
CA PHE A 51 -0.19 -28.16 2.95
C PHE A 51 -0.41 -29.60 3.40
N THR A 52 -1.58 -30.16 3.12
CA THR A 52 -1.77 -31.61 3.08
C THR A 52 -1.29 -32.12 1.72
N ALA A 53 -0.22 -32.91 1.74
CA ALA A 53 0.30 -33.60 0.59
C ALA A 53 -0.71 -34.68 0.12
N HIS A 54 -1.25 -34.53 -1.08
CA HIS A 54 -1.82 -35.67 -1.83
C HIS A 54 -1.71 -35.42 -3.33
N GLY A 55 -1.14 -36.40 -4.06
CA GLY A 55 -1.27 -36.54 -5.50
C GLY A 55 0.04 -36.42 -6.29
N GLN A 56 0.79 -37.51 -6.38
CA GLN A 56 1.76 -37.72 -7.45
C GLN A 56 1.01 -37.90 -8.77
N GLU A 57 1.09 -36.94 -9.68
CA GLU A 57 0.77 -37.15 -11.10
C GLU A 57 2.02 -37.62 -11.83
N THR A 58 1.87 -38.67 -12.64
CA THR A 58 2.93 -39.38 -13.35
C THR A 58 3.29 -38.67 -14.67
N ASP A 59 4.57 -38.71 -15.03
CA ASP A 59 5.20 -38.08 -16.20
C ASP A 59 4.57 -38.43 -17.58
N GLU A 60 3.56 -39.28 -17.63
CA GLU A 60 2.93 -39.72 -18.87
C GLU A 60 1.84 -38.77 -19.40
N GLU A 61 1.22 -37.95 -18.54
CA GLU A 61 0.19 -37.00 -18.99
C GLU A 61 0.76 -35.71 -19.59
N ILE A 62 1.97 -35.35 -19.23
CA ILE A 62 2.64 -34.12 -19.76
C ILE A 62 3.11 -34.31 -21.21
N ARG A 63 3.37 -35.55 -21.64
CA ARG A 63 3.77 -35.84 -23.03
C ARG A 63 2.61 -35.85 -24.04
N LYS A 64 1.37 -36.06 -23.61
CA LYS A 64 0.21 -36.11 -24.52
C LYS A 64 -0.38 -34.76 -24.89
N SER A 65 -0.06 -33.71 -24.15
CA SER A 65 -0.55 -32.35 -24.44
C SER A 65 0.31 -31.53 -25.43
N ARG A 66 1.54 -31.96 -25.70
CA ARG A 66 2.47 -31.30 -26.65
C ARG A 66 2.36 -31.73 -28.10
N ALA A 67 1.55 -32.75 -28.43
CA ALA A 67 1.47 -33.30 -29.78
C ALA A 67 0.29 -32.82 -30.66
N ARG A 68 -0.48 -31.84 -30.23
CA ARG A 68 -1.65 -31.34 -30.99
C ARG A 68 -1.71 -29.84 -31.19
N ARG A 69 -0.64 -29.16 -31.56
CA ARG A 69 -0.72 -27.84 -32.20
C ARG A 69 0.48 -27.61 -33.12
N GLY A 70 0.44 -28.15 -34.27
CA GLY A 70 1.24 -27.75 -35.40
C GLY A 70 0.38 -27.71 -36.64
N VAL A 71 0.03 -26.55 -37.12
CA VAL A 71 -0.16 -26.27 -38.54
C VAL A 71 0.07 -24.77 -38.78
N ASN A 72 1.01 -24.55 -39.60
CA ASN A 72 1.53 -23.45 -40.36
C ASN A 72 0.47 -22.67 -41.15
N LYS A 73 0.58 -21.31 -41.25
CA LYS A 73 0.41 -20.59 -42.51
C LYS A 73 1.04 -19.19 -42.42
N SER A 74 2.06 -19.04 -43.22
CA SER A 74 2.70 -17.81 -43.68
C SER A 74 1.74 -16.95 -44.52
N VAL A 75 1.71 -15.62 -44.27
CA VAL A 75 1.31 -14.62 -45.27
C VAL A 75 2.25 -13.42 -45.14
N ARG A 76 2.82 -13.03 -46.27
CA ARG A 76 3.72 -11.90 -46.48
C ARG A 76 2.95 -10.59 -46.57
N PRO A 77 3.63 -9.43 -46.41
CA PRO A 77 3.01 -8.11 -46.32
C PRO A 77 2.78 -7.51 -47.71
N GLU A 78 1.69 -6.77 -47.85
CA GLU A 78 1.42 -5.88 -48.99
C GLU A 78 1.57 -4.40 -48.60
N ALA A 79 2.02 -3.65 -49.60
CA ALA A 79 2.57 -2.31 -49.56
C ALA A 79 1.52 -1.21 -49.40
N ALA A 80 2.01 -0.06 -48.96
CA ALA A 80 1.32 1.23 -48.95
C ALA A 80 1.04 1.78 -50.36
N PRO A 81 0.08 2.66 -50.52
CA PRO A 81 0.19 3.72 -51.54
C PRO A 81 0.09 5.14 -50.99
N ASP A 82 1.04 5.86 -51.44
CA ASP A 82 1.18 7.23 -51.90
C ASP A 82 0.24 8.36 -51.47
N GLU A 83 0.96 9.43 -51.20
CA GLU A 83 0.55 10.83 -51.08
C GLU A 83 0.00 11.39 -52.41
N ASP A 84 -0.61 12.55 -52.27
CA ASP A 84 -1.00 13.54 -53.26
C ASP A 84 -2.42 13.46 -53.85
N LEU A 85 -3.16 14.50 -53.50
CA LEU A 85 -4.03 15.39 -54.29
C LEU A 85 -5.00 16.09 -53.31
N LEU A 86 -5.15 17.33 -53.15
CA LEU A 86 -5.14 18.51 -53.98
C LEU A 86 -5.22 19.78 -53.11
N ALA A 87 -4.32 20.65 -53.37
CA ALA A 87 -4.52 22.08 -53.11
C ALA A 87 -5.39 22.66 -54.24
N ARG A 88 -6.24 23.55 -53.88
CA ARG A 88 -6.80 24.68 -54.67
C ARG A 88 -8.29 24.86 -54.37
N GLU A 89 -8.61 25.95 -53.68
CA GLU A 89 -9.32 27.05 -54.36
C GLU A 89 -9.31 28.31 -53.49
N ARG A 90 -8.59 29.30 -54.03
CA ARG A 90 -8.70 30.72 -53.63
C ARG A 90 -9.69 31.41 -54.57
N GLY A 91 -10.47 32.33 -54.05
CA GLY A 91 -11.15 33.27 -54.92
C GLY A 91 -12.19 34.12 -54.22
N LYS A 92 -11.79 35.27 -53.70
CA LYS A 92 -12.17 36.64 -54.13
C LYS A 92 -13.67 36.96 -54.30
N ARG A 93 -14.10 37.99 -53.56
CA ARG A 93 -14.78 39.23 -54.01
C ARG A 93 -14.97 40.14 -52.77
N ARG A 94 -14.36 41.26 -52.62
CA ARG A 94 -14.37 42.64 -53.10
C ARG A 94 -15.80 43.17 -53.37
N GLY A 95 -16.32 44.09 -52.50
CA GLY A 95 -16.34 45.49 -52.94
C GLY A 95 -17.68 46.21 -52.81
N MET A 96 -17.63 47.40 -52.36
CA MET A 96 -18.42 48.64 -52.66
C MET A 96 -19.37 49.08 -51.54
N LEU A 97 -19.03 50.16 -50.81
CA LEU A 97 -19.18 51.60 -51.05
C LEU A 97 -20.64 52.08 -51.31
N LEU A 98 -21.21 52.89 -50.43
CA LEU A 98 -21.53 54.31 -50.60
C LEU A 98 -22.50 54.84 -49.53
N ARG A 99 -22.06 55.89 -48.82
CA ARG A 99 -22.57 57.27 -48.62
C ARG A 99 -24.10 57.49 -48.39
N GLY A 100 -24.36 58.30 -47.41
CA GLY A 100 -25.57 59.14 -47.34
C GLY A 100 -25.80 59.85 -46.02
N MET A 101 -25.46 61.11 -45.98
CA MET A 101 -25.66 62.12 -44.91
C MET A 101 -27.14 62.31 -44.52
N THR A 102 -27.47 62.59 -43.28
CA THR A 102 -28.01 63.89 -42.81
C THR A 102 -28.37 63.83 -41.31
N ARG A 103 -27.98 64.90 -40.57
CA ARG A 103 -28.51 65.32 -39.27
C ARG A 103 -29.72 66.26 -39.50
N PRO A 104 -30.54 66.72 -38.50
CA PRO A 104 -30.49 66.62 -37.04
C PRO A 104 -31.89 66.46 -36.37
N SER A 105 -31.95 66.18 -35.08
CA SER A 105 -32.77 66.88 -34.07
C SER A 105 -32.70 66.21 -32.70
N ARG A 106 -32.36 67.01 -31.71
CA ARG A 106 -32.48 66.77 -30.26
C ARG A 106 -33.93 67.18 -29.78
N PRO A 107 -34.34 66.99 -28.51
CA PRO A 107 -33.95 66.11 -27.39
C PRO A 107 -35.18 65.39 -26.76
N ILE A 108 -34.99 64.51 -25.85
CA ILE A 108 -35.80 64.08 -24.72
C ILE A 108 -35.45 62.59 -24.47
N LEU A 109 -34.50 62.33 -23.60
CA LEU A 109 -34.34 61.00 -23.00
C LEU A 109 -33.15 60.98 -22.00
N THR A 110 -33.16 62.00 -21.08
CA THR A 110 -32.08 62.07 -20.07
C THR A 110 -32.47 61.47 -18.70
N ARG A 111 -33.56 60.73 -18.61
CA ARG A 111 -33.98 60.11 -17.32
C ARG A 111 -34.12 58.57 -17.31
N CYS A 112 -33.95 57.90 -18.45
CA CYS A 112 -33.97 56.43 -18.49
C CYS A 112 -32.58 55.77 -18.45
N PHE A 113 -31.51 56.51 -18.81
CA PHE A 113 -30.15 55.94 -18.81
C PHE A 113 -29.52 55.83 -17.40
N ALA A 114 -29.95 56.61 -16.43
CA ALA A 114 -29.41 56.52 -15.06
C ALA A 114 -29.90 55.28 -14.29
N ARG A 115 -31.08 54.72 -14.64
CA ARG A 115 -31.56 53.49 -14.03
C ARG A 115 -31.06 52.21 -14.72
N ALA A 116 -30.79 52.24 -16.03
CA ALA A 116 -30.20 51.13 -16.75
C ALA A 116 -28.72 50.95 -16.45
N ALA A 117 -27.96 52.06 -16.24
CA ALA A 117 -26.56 52.00 -15.82
C ALA A 117 -26.38 51.46 -14.39
N LEU A 118 -27.35 51.71 -13.47
CA LEU A 118 -27.29 51.18 -12.10
C LEU A 118 -27.60 49.69 -12.03
N VAL A 119 -28.44 49.16 -12.94
CA VAL A 119 -28.74 47.74 -13.02
C VAL A 119 -27.60 46.96 -13.70
N VAL A 120 -26.93 47.57 -14.69
CA VAL A 120 -25.74 46.93 -15.34
C VAL A 120 -24.52 47.05 -14.44
N ALA A 121 -24.35 48.11 -13.65
CA ALA A 121 -23.27 48.23 -12.65
C ALA A 121 -23.51 47.28 -11.45
N ALA A 122 -24.76 47.01 -11.05
CA ALA A 122 -25.07 46.02 -10.03
C ALA A 122 -24.91 44.57 -10.58
N ALA A 123 -25.07 44.32 -11.88
CA ALA A 123 -24.78 43.04 -12.53
C ALA A 123 -23.27 42.83 -12.78
N LEU A 124 -22.48 43.93 -12.84
CA LEU A 124 -21.01 43.86 -12.99
C LEU A 124 -20.26 43.91 -11.64
N LEU A 125 -20.96 44.20 -10.54
CA LEU A 125 -20.46 44.15 -9.16
C LEU A 125 -21.02 42.95 -8.38
N GLY A 126 -21.95 42.18 -8.99
CA GLY A 126 -22.29 40.85 -8.58
C GLY A 126 -21.13 39.95 -9.04
N GLY A 127 -19.98 40.06 -8.34
CA GLY A 127 -18.93 39.09 -8.45
C GLY A 127 -19.54 37.72 -8.34
N ASP A 128 -19.18 36.83 -9.23
CA ASP A 128 -19.48 35.42 -9.19
C ASP A 128 -19.21 34.89 -7.77
N ALA A 129 -20.21 35.01 -6.88
CA ALA A 129 -20.39 34.06 -5.83
C ALA A 129 -20.79 32.78 -6.56
N SER A 130 -19.78 32.11 -7.14
CA SER A 130 -19.91 30.73 -7.57
C SER A 130 -20.51 30.02 -6.37
N LEU A 131 -21.82 29.71 -6.45
CA LEU A 131 -22.47 28.83 -5.49
C LEU A 131 -21.68 27.54 -5.57
N ALA A 132 -20.83 27.31 -4.57
CA ALA A 132 -20.05 26.07 -4.47
C ALA A 132 -21.05 24.93 -4.61
N ALA A 133 -20.93 24.18 -5.70
CA ALA A 133 -21.86 23.11 -6.00
C ALA A 133 -21.79 22.08 -4.88
N ASP A 134 -22.91 21.76 -4.27
CA ASP A 134 -23.02 20.63 -3.36
C ASP A 134 -22.70 19.36 -4.15
N LEU A 135 -21.65 18.65 -3.73
CA LEU A 135 -21.20 17.43 -4.40
C LEU A 135 -22.18 16.29 -4.14
N ASP A 136 -22.64 15.65 -5.19
CA ASP A 136 -23.39 14.38 -5.10
C ASP A 136 -22.43 13.24 -4.78
N TRP A 137 -22.27 12.97 -3.48
CA TRP A 137 -21.37 11.93 -2.98
C TRP A 137 -21.79 10.51 -3.40
N ARG A 138 -23.09 10.26 -3.68
CA ARG A 138 -23.55 8.96 -4.18
C ARG A 138 -23.07 8.74 -5.60
N ARG A 139 -23.25 9.74 -6.47
CA ARG A 139 -22.78 9.70 -7.85
C ARG A 139 -21.26 9.59 -7.90
N LEU A 140 -20.53 10.38 -7.11
CA LEU A 140 -19.08 10.28 -7.00
C LEU A 140 -18.62 8.88 -6.54
N GLY A 141 -19.33 8.28 -5.57
CA GLY A 141 -19.04 6.92 -5.11
C GLY A 141 -19.22 5.87 -6.19
N SER A 142 -20.32 5.97 -6.99
CA SER A 142 -20.53 5.07 -8.13
C SER A 142 -19.45 5.22 -9.18
N GLU A 143 -19.12 6.47 -9.53
CA GLU A 143 -18.06 6.78 -10.49
C GLU A 143 -16.68 6.29 -10.02
N THR A 144 -16.37 6.45 -8.72
CA THR A 144 -15.14 5.92 -8.10
C THR A 144 -15.08 4.40 -8.22
N THR A 145 -16.22 3.73 -8.00
CA THR A 145 -16.35 2.27 -8.11
C THR A 145 -16.09 1.78 -9.54
N GLU A 146 -16.63 2.46 -10.54
CA GLU A 146 -16.43 2.14 -11.96
C GLU A 146 -14.96 2.34 -12.36
N VAL A 147 -14.36 3.48 -12.00
CA VAL A 147 -12.96 3.76 -12.28
C VAL A 147 -12.05 2.71 -11.65
N LEU A 148 -12.30 2.32 -10.39
CA LEU A 148 -11.50 1.28 -9.75
C LEU A 148 -11.66 -0.07 -10.45
N ALA A 149 -12.88 -0.48 -10.78
CA ALA A 149 -13.12 -1.72 -11.49
C ALA A 149 -12.36 -1.77 -12.84
N ASP A 150 -12.32 -0.65 -13.57
CA ASP A 150 -11.58 -0.55 -14.83
C ASP A 150 -10.06 -0.64 -14.63
N VAL A 151 -9.52 0.02 -13.60
CA VAL A 151 -8.08 -0.02 -13.30
C VAL A 151 -7.64 -1.39 -12.77
N ILE A 152 -8.50 -2.10 -12.02
CA ILE A 152 -8.22 -3.48 -11.59
C ILE A 152 -8.10 -4.43 -12.79
N ARG A 153 -8.89 -4.23 -13.86
CA ARG A 153 -8.83 -5.07 -15.07
C ARG A 153 -7.52 -4.96 -15.82
N ILE A 154 -6.73 -3.94 -15.55
CA ILE A 154 -5.39 -3.78 -16.10
C ILE A 154 -4.41 -4.57 -15.22
N ASP A 155 -3.84 -5.64 -15.76
CA ASP A 155 -2.84 -6.45 -15.07
C ASP A 155 -1.51 -5.69 -14.99
N THR A 156 -1.11 -5.38 -13.76
CA THR A 156 0.14 -4.68 -13.43
C THR A 156 0.96 -5.47 -12.41
N GLN A 157 0.90 -6.80 -12.47
CA GLN A 157 1.70 -7.65 -11.58
C GLN A 157 3.19 -7.33 -11.70
N ASN A 158 3.84 -7.17 -10.59
CA ASN A 158 5.27 -6.89 -10.51
C ASN A 158 6.00 -7.98 -9.70
N PRO A 159 6.96 -8.71 -10.31
CA PRO A 159 7.40 -8.62 -11.69
C PRO A 159 6.38 -9.17 -12.71
N PRO A 160 6.45 -8.78 -14.03
CA PRO A 160 7.43 -7.87 -14.64
C PRO A 160 7.10 -6.38 -14.51
N GLY A 161 5.90 -6.00 -14.04
CA GLY A 161 5.34 -4.66 -14.09
C GLY A 161 4.51 -4.43 -15.37
N GLY A 162 4.10 -3.19 -15.61
CA GLY A 162 3.27 -2.82 -16.78
C GLY A 162 2.32 -1.68 -16.47
N GLU A 163 2.73 -0.78 -15.59
CA GLU A 163 1.89 0.25 -14.96
C GLU A 163 1.47 1.35 -15.94
N THR A 164 2.17 1.51 -17.08
CA THR A 164 1.86 2.53 -18.09
C THR A 164 0.40 2.49 -18.54
N ALA A 165 -0.19 1.30 -18.69
CA ALA A 165 -1.58 1.17 -19.10
C ALA A 165 -2.55 1.71 -18.05
N ALA A 166 -2.28 1.45 -16.75
CA ALA A 166 -3.06 1.94 -15.61
C ALA A 166 -2.88 3.47 -15.47
N ALA A 167 -1.64 3.97 -15.53
CA ALA A 167 -1.34 5.40 -15.50
C ALA A 167 -2.10 6.17 -16.59
N ASN A 168 -2.10 5.65 -17.83
CA ASN A 168 -2.85 6.24 -18.95
C ASN A 168 -4.37 6.20 -18.75
N ALA A 169 -4.91 5.16 -18.10
CA ALA A 169 -6.33 5.09 -17.78
C ALA A 169 -6.74 6.18 -16.78
N LEU A 170 -5.94 6.38 -15.74
CA LEU A 170 -6.13 7.44 -14.76
C LEU A 170 -5.94 8.83 -15.37
N ALA A 171 -4.93 9.02 -16.22
CA ALA A 171 -4.69 10.29 -16.93
C ALA A 171 -5.90 10.72 -17.75
N ARG A 172 -6.47 9.81 -18.56
CA ARG A 172 -7.69 10.10 -19.34
C ARG A 172 -8.86 10.56 -18.46
N LYS A 173 -9.01 9.97 -17.26
CA LYS A 173 -10.06 10.38 -16.31
C LYS A 173 -9.84 11.81 -15.83
N LEU A 174 -8.61 12.18 -15.48
CA LEU A 174 -8.25 13.55 -15.05
C LEU A 174 -8.42 14.57 -16.18
N GLU A 175 -7.97 14.24 -17.38
CA GLU A 175 -8.09 15.09 -18.56
C GLU A 175 -9.55 15.38 -18.93
N ALA A 176 -10.43 14.37 -18.83
CA ALA A 176 -11.87 14.55 -19.01
C ALA A 176 -12.50 15.54 -18.03
N GLU A 177 -11.88 15.75 -16.87
CA GLU A 177 -12.26 16.76 -15.85
C GLU A 177 -11.52 18.10 -16.01
N GLY A 178 -10.71 18.24 -17.06
CA GLY A 178 -9.88 19.44 -17.28
C GLY A 178 -8.75 19.60 -16.25
N ILE A 179 -8.26 18.49 -15.67
CA ILE A 179 -7.08 18.43 -14.83
C ILE A 179 -5.93 17.90 -15.69
N ARG A 180 -4.89 18.74 -15.87
CA ARG A 180 -3.72 18.32 -16.66
C ARG A 180 -3.02 17.15 -15.99
N ALA A 181 -2.77 16.10 -16.74
CA ALA A 181 -2.06 14.91 -16.33
C ALA A 181 -0.86 14.64 -17.25
N GLU A 182 0.22 14.12 -16.71
CA GLU A 182 1.42 13.72 -17.43
C GLU A 182 1.75 12.27 -17.06
N VAL A 183 1.87 11.41 -18.07
CA VAL A 183 2.36 10.04 -17.90
C VAL A 183 3.76 9.97 -18.47
N PHE A 184 4.69 9.41 -17.73
CA PHE A 184 6.07 9.23 -18.14
C PHE A 184 6.58 7.85 -17.69
N GLU A 185 7.53 7.31 -18.44
CA GLU A 185 8.14 6.01 -18.16
C GLU A 185 9.58 6.17 -17.69
N SER A 186 9.95 5.50 -16.62
CA SER A 186 11.35 5.36 -16.21
C SER A 186 12.10 4.32 -17.05
N SER A 187 11.37 3.31 -17.53
CA SER A 187 11.76 2.30 -18.50
C SER A 187 10.51 1.76 -19.20
N PRO A 188 10.63 1.07 -20.34
CA PRO A 188 9.46 0.58 -21.07
C PRO A 188 8.47 -0.18 -20.19
N GLY A 189 7.21 0.27 -20.17
CA GLY A 189 6.12 -0.31 -19.38
C GLY A 189 6.05 0.16 -17.92
N ARG A 190 7.09 0.82 -17.37
CA ARG A 190 7.15 1.29 -15.98
C ARG A 190 6.68 2.75 -15.92
N GLY A 191 5.39 2.95 -16.17
CA GLY A 191 4.78 4.28 -16.26
C GLY A 191 4.26 4.79 -14.94
N SER A 192 4.54 6.06 -14.65
CA SER A 192 4.01 6.81 -13.52
C SER A 192 3.18 7.99 -14.01
N LEU A 193 2.20 8.41 -13.22
CA LEU A 193 1.31 9.53 -13.48
C LEU A 193 1.62 10.68 -12.52
N HIS A 194 1.72 11.89 -13.05
CA HIS A 194 1.72 13.12 -12.28
C HIS A 194 0.55 14.01 -12.70
N ALA A 195 -0.17 14.55 -11.72
CA ALA A 195 -1.17 15.59 -11.95
C ALA A 195 -1.11 16.63 -10.82
N ARG A 196 -1.49 17.87 -11.12
CA ARG A 196 -1.49 18.97 -10.15
C ARG A 196 -2.78 19.77 -10.25
N LEU A 197 -3.49 19.87 -9.14
CA LEU A 197 -4.61 20.78 -8.98
C LEU A 197 -4.10 22.05 -8.27
N PRO A 198 -4.08 23.20 -8.95
CA PRO A 198 -3.57 24.43 -8.35
C PRO A 198 -4.45 24.93 -7.21
N GLY A 199 -3.83 25.38 -6.14
CA GLY A 199 -4.44 26.14 -5.06
C GLY A 199 -4.19 27.65 -5.22
N SER A 200 -4.50 28.43 -4.19
CA SER A 200 -4.23 29.89 -4.17
C SER A 200 -2.75 30.24 -3.90
N GLY A 201 -1.92 29.26 -3.56
CA GLY A 201 -0.50 29.47 -3.22
C GLY A 201 -0.27 29.99 -1.80
N GLY A 202 -1.27 29.95 -0.92
CA GLY A 202 -1.16 30.38 0.47
C GLY A 202 -0.35 29.46 1.38
N ALA A 203 -0.09 28.21 0.93
CA ALA A 203 0.70 27.22 1.65
C ALA A 203 1.45 26.29 0.66
N PRO A 204 2.55 25.64 1.10
CA PRO A 204 3.25 24.65 0.28
C PRO A 204 2.35 23.51 -0.16
N PRO A 205 2.63 22.84 -1.30
CA PRO A 205 1.85 21.73 -1.81
C PRO A 205 1.74 20.54 -0.84
N VAL A 206 0.72 19.70 -1.08
CA VAL A 206 0.60 18.37 -0.51
C VAL A 206 0.62 17.34 -1.64
N ILE A 207 1.38 16.25 -1.48
CA ILE A 207 1.42 15.13 -2.40
C ILE A 207 0.47 14.04 -1.90
N LEU A 208 -0.34 13.50 -2.80
CA LEU A 208 -1.07 12.24 -2.66
C LEU A 208 -0.31 11.21 -3.49
N LEU A 209 0.11 10.11 -2.87
CA LEU A 209 0.98 9.11 -3.47
C LEU A 209 0.36 7.72 -3.33
N ALA A 210 0.22 7.01 -4.43
CA ALA A 210 -0.12 5.61 -4.44
C ALA A 210 0.60 4.88 -5.58
N HIS A 211 0.86 3.58 -5.42
CA HIS A 211 1.45 2.80 -6.49
C HIS A 211 0.41 2.09 -7.36
N LEU A 212 0.81 1.73 -8.57
CA LEU A 212 -0.04 1.09 -9.59
C LEU A 212 0.33 -0.37 -9.84
N ASP A 213 1.54 -0.79 -9.48
CA ASP A 213 1.91 -2.19 -9.51
C ASP A 213 1.24 -2.97 -8.37
N VAL A 214 1.20 -4.27 -8.51
CA VAL A 214 0.58 -5.17 -7.53
C VAL A 214 1.38 -6.47 -7.45
N VAL A 215 1.41 -7.12 -6.28
CA VAL A 215 2.02 -8.44 -6.15
C VAL A 215 1.34 -9.48 -7.05
N PRO A 216 2.05 -10.52 -7.50
CA PRO A 216 1.47 -11.60 -8.29
C PRO A 216 0.26 -12.24 -7.63
N ALA A 217 -0.74 -12.62 -8.43
CA ALA A 217 -1.97 -13.25 -7.97
C ALA A 217 -2.22 -14.56 -8.72
N ASP A 218 -2.10 -15.70 -8.02
CA ASP A 218 -2.55 -16.99 -8.52
C ASP A 218 -4.09 -17.01 -8.51
N PRO A 219 -4.78 -17.24 -9.63
CA PRO A 219 -6.25 -17.24 -9.67
C PRO A 219 -6.91 -18.38 -8.87
N ARG A 220 -6.14 -19.37 -8.45
CA ARG A 220 -6.66 -20.48 -7.63
C ARG A 220 -7.12 -20.00 -6.27
N GLY A 221 -8.31 -20.41 -5.86
CA GLY A 221 -8.90 -20.04 -4.57
C GLY A 221 -9.60 -18.67 -4.54
N TRP A 222 -9.48 -17.85 -5.59
CA TRP A 222 -10.24 -16.62 -5.68
C TRP A 222 -11.71 -16.89 -6.04
N ARG A 223 -12.61 -16.14 -5.39
CA ARG A 223 -14.04 -16.15 -5.71
C ARG A 223 -14.33 -15.60 -7.11
N PHE A 224 -13.60 -14.55 -7.50
CA PHE A 224 -13.62 -13.93 -8.83
C PHE A 224 -12.19 -13.85 -9.35
N PRO A 225 -11.95 -13.89 -10.68
CA PRO A 225 -10.59 -13.72 -11.20
C PRO A 225 -9.93 -12.46 -10.65
N PRO A 226 -8.63 -12.50 -10.26
CA PRO A 226 -7.94 -11.40 -9.57
C PRO A 226 -8.01 -10.04 -10.30
N PHE A 227 -8.11 -10.06 -11.63
CA PHE A 227 -8.18 -8.88 -12.48
C PHE A 227 -9.55 -8.70 -13.14
N SER A 228 -10.63 -9.16 -12.48
CA SER A 228 -11.99 -8.98 -13.01
C SER A 228 -12.61 -7.64 -12.68
N GLY A 229 -12.21 -7.00 -11.57
CA GLY A 229 -12.91 -5.82 -11.05
C GLY A 229 -14.38 -6.12 -10.74
N ALA A 230 -14.67 -7.33 -10.23
CA ALA A 230 -16.03 -7.77 -9.98
C ALA A 230 -16.70 -6.97 -8.86
N LEU A 231 -17.92 -6.49 -9.12
CA LEU A 231 -18.74 -5.81 -8.12
C LEU A 231 -19.79 -6.80 -7.59
N GLU A 232 -19.68 -7.15 -6.32
CA GLU A 232 -20.57 -8.11 -5.68
C GLU A 232 -20.78 -7.77 -4.20
N HIS A 233 -22.04 -7.84 -3.72
CA HIS A 233 -22.43 -7.55 -2.33
C HIS A 233 -21.87 -6.25 -1.75
N GLY A 234 -21.74 -5.19 -2.57
CA GLY A 234 -21.23 -3.89 -2.14
C GLY A 234 -19.70 -3.81 -2.02
N TYR A 235 -18.96 -4.77 -2.61
CA TYR A 235 -17.51 -4.77 -2.69
C TYR A 235 -17.03 -4.84 -4.13
N VAL A 236 -15.92 -4.15 -4.41
CA VAL A 236 -15.11 -4.35 -5.61
C VAL A 236 -14.01 -5.34 -5.27
N TYR A 237 -13.99 -6.46 -5.99
CA TYR A 237 -12.99 -7.53 -5.81
C TYR A 237 -11.89 -7.42 -6.85
N GLY A 238 -10.67 -7.59 -6.42
CA GLY A 238 -9.51 -7.73 -7.30
C GLY A 238 -8.21 -7.40 -6.63
N ARG A 239 -7.10 -7.90 -7.18
CA ARG A 239 -5.76 -7.58 -6.75
C ARG A 239 -5.49 -6.08 -6.96
N GLY A 240 -5.04 -5.38 -5.91
CA GLY A 240 -4.88 -3.93 -5.90
C GLY A 240 -6.12 -3.16 -5.41
N ALA A 241 -7.20 -3.84 -5.02
CA ALA A 241 -8.39 -3.16 -4.52
C ALA A 241 -8.11 -2.33 -3.24
N LEU A 242 -7.19 -2.81 -2.40
CA LEU A 242 -6.70 -2.12 -1.20
C LEU A 242 -5.27 -1.62 -1.40
N ASP A 243 -4.41 -2.40 -2.07
CA ASP A 243 -2.97 -2.20 -2.14
C ASP A 243 -2.48 -2.15 -3.61
N ALA A 244 -2.28 -0.93 -4.27
CA ALA A 244 -2.82 0.36 -3.79
C ALA A 244 -3.65 1.07 -4.88
N LYS A 245 -4.17 0.32 -5.92
CA LYS A 245 -5.00 0.91 -6.99
C LYS A 245 -6.26 1.59 -6.43
N GLY A 246 -6.86 1.01 -5.37
CA GLY A 246 -8.00 1.61 -4.68
C GLY A 246 -7.65 2.95 -4.04
N VAL A 247 -6.46 3.08 -3.49
CA VAL A 247 -5.94 4.33 -2.93
C VAL A 247 -5.73 5.35 -4.05
N ALA A 248 -5.03 4.97 -5.14
CA ALA A 248 -4.79 5.82 -6.30
C ALA A 248 -6.09 6.40 -6.89
N VAL A 249 -7.14 5.57 -7.00
CA VAL A 249 -8.43 5.99 -7.51
C VAL A 249 -9.16 6.93 -6.55
N VAL A 250 -9.11 6.70 -5.24
CA VAL A 250 -9.71 7.60 -4.24
C VAL A 250 -8.99 8.95 -4.22
N GLU A 251 -7.67 8.96 -4.32
CA GLU A 251 -6.86 10.16 -4.41
C GLU A 251 -7.18 10.96 -5.68
N LEU A 252 -7.23 10.31 -6.83
CA LEU A 252 -7.63 10.91 -8.10
C LEU A 252 -9.03 11.53 -8.00
N MET A 253 -10.01 10.77 -7.47
CA MET A 253 -11.39 11.24 -7.36
C MET A 253 -11.55 12.36 -6.33
N ALA A 254 -10.64 12.48 -5.36
CA ALA A 254 -10.58 13.64 -4.47
C ALA A 254 -10.16 14.91 -5.24
N LEU A 255 -9.19 14.83 -6.16
CA LEU A 255 -8.84 15.95 -7.05
C LEU A 255 -10.04 16.34 -7.93
N VAL A 256 -10.72 15.35 -8.52
CA VAL A 256 -11.94 15.56 -9.33
C VAL A 256 -13.03 16.26 -8.51
N ALA A 257 -13.27 15.79 -7.28
CA ALA A 257 -14.26 16.37 -6.38
C ALA A 257 -13.92 17.82 -6.00
N LEU A 258 -12.66 18.11 -5.68
CA LEU A 258 -12.19 19.47 -5.41
C LEU A 258 -12.37 20.37 -6.63
N LYS A 259 -12.01 19.91 -7.82
CA LYS A 259 -12.21 20.63 -9.08
C LYS A 259 -13.67 20.95 -9.34
N ARG A 260 -14.54 19.94 -9.23
CA ARG A 260 -16.00 20.09 -9.46
C ARG A 260 -16.66 21.00 -8.44
N SER A 261 -16.17 21.02 -7.19
CA SER A 261 -16.73 21.89 -6.13
C SER A 261 -16.53 23.37 -6.40
N GLY A 262 -15.54 23.75 -7.21
CA GLY A 262 -15.16 25.14 -7.45
C GLY A 262 -14.68 25.91 -6.20
N GLN A 263 -14.61 25.26 -5.04
CA GLN A 263 -14.14 25.90 -3.81
C GLN A 263 -12.63 26.05 -3.81
N PRO A 264 -12.07 27.22 -3.46
CA PRO A 264 -10.63 27.42 -3.40
C PRO A 264 -10.02 26.58 -2.29
N ILE A 265 -8.79 26.14 -2.53
CA ILE A 265 -7.88 25.52 -1.55
C ILE A 265 -6.60 26.36 -1.51
N ASP A 266 -5.94 26.46 -0.34
CA ASP A 266 -4.79 27.34 -0.17
C ASP A 266 -3.50 26.74 -0.73
N ARG A 267 -3.40 25.43 -0.82
CA ARG A 267 -2.23 24.69 -1.29
C ARG A 267 -2.54 23.88 -2.55
N ASP A 268 -1.54 23.74 -3.38
CA ASP A 268 -1.66 22.82 -4.52
C ASP A 268 -1.77 21.38 -4.02
N VAL A 269 -2.57 20.58 -4.71
CA VAL A 269 -2.64 19.14 -4.50
C VAL A 269 -1.99 18.43 -5.68
N ILE A 270 -0.92 17.70 -5.41
CA ILE A 270 -0.17 16.90 -6.40
C ILE A 270 -0.59 15.45 -6.24
N LEU A 271 -0.96 14.79 -7.33
CA LEU A 271 -1.18 13.35 -7.40
C LEU A 271 0.02 12.72 -8.08
N LEU A 272 0.61 11.73 -7.44
CA LEU A 272 1.61 10.82 -7.99
C LEU A 272 1.09 9.39 -7.91
N ALA A 273 0.84 8.76 -9.05
CA ALA A 273 0.57 7.32 -9.08
C ALA A 273 1.77 6.63 -9.72
N THR A 274 2.52 5.87 -8.91
CA THR A 274 3.87 5.40 -9.23
C THR A 274 3.91 3.95 -9.67
N ALA A 275 4.98 3.56 -10.31
CA ALA A 275 5.34 2.17 -10.61
C ALA A 275 6.26 1.61 -9.51
N ASP A 276 6.40 0.27 -9.43
CA ASP A 276 7.54 -0.43 -8.82
C ASP A 276 7.62 -0.49 -7.29
N GLU A 277 6.63 -0.04 -6.57
CA GLU A 277 6.66 -0.02 -5.08
C GLU A 277 6.92 -1.42 -4.52
N GLU A 278 6.21 -2.43 -5.02
CA GLU A 278 6.24 -3.83 -4.57
C GLU A 278 7.63 -4.51 -4.71
N THR A 279 8.53 -3.88 -5.49
CA THR A 279 9.93 -4.34 -5.63
C THR A 279 10.96 -3.29 -5.18
N GLY A 280 10.51 -2.25 -4.47
CA GLY A 280 11.33 -1.25 -3.80
C GLY A 280 11.37 0.13 -4.45
N GLY A 281 10.45 0.45 -5.36
CA GLY A 281 10.15 1.80 -5.86
C GLY A 281 11.22 2.47 -6.72
N LYS A 282 12.29 1.75 -7.12
CA LYS A 282 13.41 2.35 -7.87
C LYS A 282 13.01 2.89 -9.24
N ALA A 283 12.10 2.20 -9.92
CA ALA A 283 11.60 2.61 -11.23
C ALA A 283 10.38 3.54 -11.14
N GLY A 284 9.84 3.79 -9.95
CA GLY A 284 8.73 4.69 -9.65
C GLY A 284 9.17 5.91 -8.86
N ALA A 285 8.84 5.94 -7.57
CA ALA A 285 9.13 7.05 -6.67
C ALA A 285 10.61 7.41 -6.62
N GLY A 286 11.51 6.42 -6.53
CA GLY A 286 12.94 6.65 -6.53
C GLY A 286 13.43 7.33 -7.80
N TRP A 287 12.92 6.91 -8.97
CA TRP A 287 13.27 7.54 -10.24
C TRP A 287 12.76 8.98 -10.31
N ILE A 288 11.51 9.24 -9.85
CA ILE A 288 10.92 10.59 -9.84
C ILE A 288 11.76 11.54 -9.02
N VAL A 289 12.06 11.15 -7.79
CA VAL A 289 12.81 11.99 -6.85
C VAL A 289 14.22 12.31 -7.38
N GLN A 290 14.85 11.36 -8.09
CA GLN A 290 16.19 11.53 -8.64
C GLN A 290 16.21 12.34 -9.96
N HIS A 291 15.23 12.14 -10.86
CA HIS A 291 15.28 12.65 -12.23
C HIS A 291 14.26 13.77 -12.51
N ARG A 292 13.19 13.86 -11.71
CA ARG A 292 12.09 14.81 -11.88
C ARG A 292 11.71 15.50 -10.55
N PRO A 293 12.71 15.97 -9.75
CA PRO A 293 12.42 16.59 -8.43
C PRO A 293 11.51 17.81 -8.53
N GLU A 294 11.43 18.48 -9.70
CA GLU A 294 10.54 19.61 -9.93
C GLU A 294 9.05 19.22 -9.82
N LEU A 295 8.70 17.94 -10.02
CA LEU A 295 7.33 17.45 -9.88
C LEU A 295 6.84 17.47 -8.42
N LEU A 296 7.76 17.48 -7.46
CA LEU A 296 7.44 17.53 -6.03
C LEU A 296 6.97 18.92 -5.57
N GLY A 297 7.28 19.97 -6.34
CA GLY A 297 6.81 21.35 -6.11
C GLY A 297 7.15 21.95 -4.75
N ASN A 298 8.21 21.49 -4.07
CA ASN A 298 8.54 21.83 -2.69
C ASN A 298 7.40 21.50 -1.69
N ALA A 299 6.79 20.35 -1.84
CA ALA A 299 5.69 19.91 -0.99
C ALA A 299 6.12 19.81 0.48
N GLU A 300 5.23 20.26 1.38
CA GLU A 300 5.42 20.16 2.82
C GLU A 300 5.07 18.77 3.33
N TYR A 301 3.98 18.21 2.81
CA TYR A 301 3.43 16.92 3.22
C TYR A 301 3.25 15.97 2.06
N LEU A 302 3.35 14.68 2.37
CA LEU A 302 2.94 13.58 1.52
C LEU A 302 2.01 12.66 2.32
N LEU A 303 0.91 12.26 1.70
CA LEU A 303 -0.01 11.24 2.18
C LEU A 303 0.04 10.05 1.25
N THR A 304 0.15 8.85 1.81
CA THR A 304 0.21 7.60 1.05
C THR A 304 -0.44 6.46 1.83
N GLU A 305 -0.32 5.24 1.32
CA GLU A 305 -0.65 4.02 2.03
C GLU A 305 0.16 3.81 3.31
N GLY A 306 -0.12 2.73 4.06
CA GLY A 306 0.63 2.32 5.25
C GLY A 306 -0.26 2.00 6.43
N ASP A 307 -1.22 2.86 6.77
CA ASP A 307 -2.21 2.58 7.83
C ASP A 307 -3.58 3.18 7.49
N HIS A 308 -4.61 2.89 8.29
CA HIS A 308 -6.01 3.20 7.97
C HIS A 308 -6.87 3.38 9.22
N ILE A 309 -8.20 3.40 9.05
CA ILE A 309 -9.17 3.47 10.14
C ILE A 309 -9.59 2.04 10.49
N HIS A 310 -9.06 1.51 11.59
CA HIS A 310 -9.40 0.17 12.07
C HIS A 310 -10.79 0.13 12.69
N LEU A 311 -11.60 -0.85 12.27
CA LEU A 311 -12.89 -1.16 12.87
C LEU A 311 -12.72 -2.27 13.91
N ALA A 312 -12.53 -1.87 15.16
CA ALA A 312 -12.41 -2.80 16.27
C ALA A 312 -13.76 -3.43 16.65
N HIS A 313 -13.71 -4.51 17.44
CA HIS A 313 -14.89 -5.17 17.97
C HIS A 313 -15.82 -4.18 18.70
N GLY A 314 -17.13 -4.34 18.49
CA GLY A 314 -18.15 -3.42 19.03
C GLY A 314 -18.32 -2.13 18.23
N GLY A 315 -17.77 -2.06 17.00
CA GLY A 315 -17.96 -0.93 16.08
C GLY A 315 -17.11 0.31 16.43
N ARG A 316 -16.16 0.18 17.37
CA ARG A 316 -15.26 1.27 17.74
C ARG A 316 -14.20 1.47 16.65
N LYS A 317 -14.01 2.73 16.23
CA LYS A 317 -13.01 3.10 15.24
C LYS A 317 -11.74 3.60 15.94
N VAL A 318 -10.59 3.26 15.36
CA VAL A 318 -9.25 3.75 15.75
C VAL A 318 -8.54 4.19 14.48
N VAL A 319 -8.14 5.43 14.40
CA VAL A 319 -7.38 5.96 13.27
C VAL A 319 -5.90 5.74 13.55
N GLN A 320 -5.23 4.94 12.73
CA GLN A 320 -3.78 4.82 12.77
C GLN A 320 -3.18 5.59 11.60
N VAL A 321 -2.04 6.25 11.86
CA VAL A 321 -1.31 7.03 10.86
C VAL A 321 0.16 6.64 10.96
N ALA A 322 0.68 5.99 9.93
CA ALA A 322 2.08 5.61 9.90
C ALA A 322 2.98 6.86 9.80
N VAL A 323 3.74 7.11 10.85
CA VAL A 323 4.72 8.18 10.93
C VAL A 323 6.15 7.68 10.74
N ALA A 324 6.34 6.36 10.82
CA ALA A 324 7.63 5.71 10.64
C ALA A 324 7.44 4.29 10.10
N GLU A 325 8.52 3.75 9.52
CA GLU A 325 8.56 2.44 8.89
C GLU A 325 9.83 1.71 9.31
N LYS A 326 9.77 0.36 9.34
CA LYS A 326 10.99 -0.44 9.39
C LYS A 326 11.62 -0.46 8.00
N THR A 327 12.93 -0.36 7.99
CA THR A 327 13.71 -0.29 6.75
C THR A 327 14.14 -1.68 6.32
N PRO A 328 14.04 -2.06 5.04
CA PRO A 328 14.62 -3.28 4.53
C PRO A 328 16.15 -3.21 4.54
N CYS A 329 16.76 -4.32 4.87
CA CYS A 329 18.16 -4.62 4.62
C CYS A 329 18.24 -6.06 4.09
N TRP A 330 17.65 -6.27 2.89
CA TRP A 330 17.59 -7.60 2.29
C TRP A 330 18.97 -8.03 1.82
N VAL A 331 19.34 -9.23 2.18
CA VAL A 331 20.66 -9.75 1.86
C VAL A 331 20.57 -11.13 1.23
N LYS A 332 21.54 -11.42 0.34
CA LYS A 332 21.81 -12.76 -0.17
C LYS A 332 23.12 -13.26 0.44
N LEU A 333 23.06 -14.40 1.11
CA LEU A 333 24.21 -15.15 1.59
C LEU A 333 24.60 -16.15 0.51
N ILE A 334 25.87 -16.19 0.13
CA ILE A 334 26.40 -17.11 -0.87
C ILE A 334 27.56 -17.86 -0.25
N ALA A 335 27.39 -19.16 -0.06
CA ALA A 335 28.42 -20.08 0.39
C ALA A 335 29.01 -20.80 -0.82
N ARG A 336 30.34 -20.94 -0.86
CA ARG A 336 31.10 -21.69 -1.88
C ARG A 336 31.75 -22.91 -1.30
N GLY A 337 31.92 -23.94 -2.11
CA GLY A 337 32.57 -25.19 -1.74
C GLY A 337 32.97 -25.98 -2.96
N GLU A 338 33.63 -27.11 -2.71
CA GLU A 338 33.97 -28.06 -3.75
C GLU A 338 32.70 -28.84 -4.15
N GLY A 339 32.43 -28.87 -5.46
CA GLY A 339 31.36 -29.67 -6.04
C GLY A 339 31.75 -31.14 -6.14
N GLY A 340 30.77 -32.05 -6.24
CA GLY A 340 31.10 -33.47 -6.35
C GLY A 340 29.92 -34.41 -6.30
N HIS A 341 30.23 -35.69 -6.12
CA HIS A 341 29.19 -36.73 -6.03
C HIS A 341 28.67 -36.86 -4.58
N GLY A 342 27.37 -36.87 -4.41
CA GLY A 342 26.72 -36.92 -3.09
C GLY A 342 27.08 -38.13 -2.22
N SER A 343 27.57 -39.26 -2.82
CA SER A 343 28.00 -40.43 -2.06
C SER A 343 29.44 -40.36 -1.49
N THR A 344 30.23 -39.37 -1.92
CA THR A 344 31.61 -39.15 -1.45
C THR A 344 31.81 -37.69 -1.02
N PRO A 345 31.05 -37.24 0.02
CA PRO A 345 31.05 -35.83 0.38
C PRO A 345 32.38 -35.42 1.05
N PRO A 346 32.90 -34.23 0.72
CA PRO A 346 33.97 -33.63 1.51
C PRO A 346 33.47 -33.25 2.91
N ALA A 347 34.40 -32.98 3.83
CA ALA A 347 34.08 -32.63 5.21
C ALA A 347 33.15 -31.38 5.34
N GLN A 348 33.23 -30.47 4.37
CA GLN A 348 32.39 -29.27 4.29
C GLN A 348 32.01 -29.01 2.84
N THR A 349 30.72 -28.82 2.60
CA THR A 349 30.16 -28.41 1.30
C THR A 349 29.61 -26.99 1.39
N ALA A 350 29.34 -26.34 0.24
CA ALA A 350 28.63 -25.06 0.21
C ALA A 350 27.32 -25.11 1.01
N VAL A 351 26.54 -26.17 0.84
CA VAL A 351 25.27 -26.38 1.54
C VAL A 351 25.45 -26.49 3.05
N THR A 352 26.42 -27.28 3.54
CA THR A 352 26.65 -27.44 4.98
C THR A 352 27.18 -26.17 5.65
N ARG A 353 27.96 -25.36 4.94
CA ARG A 353 28.37 -24.02 5.40
C ARG A 353 27.20 -23.09 5.54
N LEU A 354 26.35 -23.03 4.51
CA LEU A 354 25.13 -22.18 4.52
C LEU A 354 24.18 -22.59 5.66
N ILE A 355 23.93 -23.89 5.83
CA ILE A 355 23.08 -24.40 6.94
C ILE A 355 23.62 -23.94 8.30
N ARG A 356 24.94 -24.02 8.51
CA ARG A 356 25.58 -23.58 9.77
C ARG A 356 25.41 -22.07 10.00
N ALA A 357 25.58 -21.25 8.96
CA ALA A 357 25.36 -19.81 9.04
C ALA A 357 23.91 -19.47 9.38
N LEU A 358 22.97 -20.11 8.70
CA LEU A 358 21.54 -19.91 8.94
C LEU A 358 21.13 -20.37 10.35
N ASP A 359 21.69 -21.47 10.89
CA ASP A 359 21.41 -21.88 12.26
C ASP A 359 21.94 -20.89 13.30
N LYS A 360 23.12 -20.31 13.09
CA LYS A 360 23.64 -19.22 13.94
C LYS A 360 22.72 -18.02 13.92
N LEU A 361 22.30 -17.55 12.74
CA LEU A 361 21.38 -16.42 12.57
C LEU A 361 20.01 -16.69 13.20
N ARG A 362 19.44 -17.89 13.00
CA ARG A 362 18.17 -18.29 13.60
C ARG A 362 18.20 -18.28 15.14
N ARG A 363 19.33 -18.64 15.74
CA ARG A 363 19.53 -18.64 17.19
C ARG A 363 19.83 -17.27 17.75
N TYR A 364 20.41 -16.39 16.93
CA TYR A 364 20.71 -15.03 17.35
C TYR A 364 19.43 -14.22 17.57
N ARG A 365 19.35 -13.56 18.70
CA ARG A 365 18.27 -12.63 19.00
C ARG A 365 18.84 -11.22 19.04
N THR A 366 18.38 -10.36 18.13
CA THR A 366 18.71 -8.95 18.17
C THR A 366 18.23 -8.32 19.47
N GLY A 367 18.97 -7.35 19.98
CA GLY A 367 18.61 -6.65 21.22
C GLY A 367 17.23 -5.98 21.13
N VAL A 368 16.56 -5.88 22.27
CA VAL A 368 15.36 -5.04 22.40
C VAL A 368 15.80 -3.58 22.37
N ARG A 369 15.15 -2.80 21.52
CA ARG A 369 15.35 -1.36 21.43
C ARG A 369 14.02 -0.67 21.20
N LEU A 370 13.59 0.11 22.15
CA LEU A 370 12.39 0.93 22.03
C LEU A 370 12.78 2.26 21.42
N VAL A 371 12.35 2.50 20.17
CA VAL A 371 12.55 3.78 19.49
C VAL A 371 11.35 4.68 19.74
N ARG A 372 11.58 6.00 19.76
CA ARG A 372 10.57 7.01 20.10
C ARG A 372 9.23 6.83 19.36
N PRO A 373 9.16 6.61 18.04
CA PRO A 373 7.87 6.40 17.36
C PRO A 373 7.09 5.17 17.86
N VAL A 374 7.80 4.10 18.27
CA VAL A 374 7.18 2.89 18.84
C VAL A 374 6.67 3.15 20.26
N GLU A 375 7.42 3.91 21.05
CA GLU A 375 7.00 4.31 22.39
C GLU A 375 5.74 5.17 22.35
N GLU A 376 5.73 6.20 21.50
CA GLU A 376 4.56 7.06 21.25
C GLU A 376 3.33 6.24 20.78
N TYR A 377 3.53 5.25 19.93
CA TYR A 377 2.48 4.36 19.46
C TYR A 377 1.82 3.59 20.60
N PHE A 378 2.60 2.91 21.44
CA PHE A 378 2.04 2.14 22.55
C PHE A 378 1.46 3.02 23.67
N ALA A 379 2.07 4.16 23.93
CA ALA A 379 1.53 5.14 24.87
C ALA A 379 0.15 5.69 24.41
N ALA A 380 -0.02 5.90 23.11
CA ALA A 380 -1.30 6.31 22.53
C ALA A 380 -2.36 5.20 22.53
N LEU A 381 -1.94 3.92 22.49
CA LEU A 381 -2.83 2.77 22.64
C LEU A 381 -3.27 2.52 24.09
N ALA A 382 -2.43 2.87 25.06
CA ALA A 382 -2.65 2.59 26.48
C ALA A 382 -4.05 2.98 27.02
N PRO A 383 -4.61 4.18 26.70
CA PRO A 383 -5.95 4.55 27.17
C PRO A 383 -7.08 3.65 26.67
N LEU A 384 -6.84 2.88 25.61
CA LEU A 384 -7.82 1.99 24.98
C LEU A 384 -7.85 0.61 25.66
N GLU A 385 -6.83 0.30 26.48
CA GLU A 385 -6.66 -0.97 27.16
C GLU A 385 -7.12 -0.93 28.62
N ARG A 386 -7.25 -2.11 29.23
CA ARG A 386 -7.58 -2.29 30.64
C ARG A 386 -6.32 -2.52 31.48
N GLU A 387 -6.42 -2.29 32.79
CA GLU A 387 -5.36 -2.69 33.71
C GLU A 387 -5.20 -4.22 33.77
N PRO A 388 -3.98 -4.75 33.93
CA PRO A 388 -2.71 -4.03 34.11
C PRO A 388 -2.02 -3.61 32.80
N LEU A 389 -2.56 -3.98 31.64
CA LEU A 389 -1.94 -3.72 30.34
C LEU A 389 -1.84 -2.21 30.04
N ARG A 390 -2.86 -1.43 30.43
CA ARG A 390 -2.85 0.03 30.28
C ARG A 390 -1.60 0.67 30.88
N SER A 391 -1.32 0.38 32.15
CA SER A 391 -0.15 0.94 32.83
C SER A 391 1.16 0.47 32.18
N LYS A 392 1.25 -0.79 31.77
CA LYS A 392 2.43 -1.35 31.11
C LYS A 392 2.70 -0.69 29.74
N LEU A 393 1.66 -0.41 28.95
CA LEU A 393 1.82 0.25 27.66
C LEU A 393 2.14 1.75 27.80
N ALA A 394 1.59 2.41 28.81
CA ALA A 394 1.89 3.81 29.10
C ALA A 394 3.37 4.01 29.51
N HIS A 395 4.00 2.98 30.09
CA HIS A 395 5.39 2.96 30.55
C HIS A 395 6.12 1.75 29.95
N LEU A 396 6.05 1.60 28.63
CA LEU A 396 6.51 0.37 27.96
C LEU A 396 8.01 0.12 28.16
N SER A 397 8.84 1.15 28.21
CA SER A 397 10.28 1.03 28.46
C SER A 397 10.56 0.28 29.79
N GLU A 398 9.91 0.71 30.86
CA GLU A 398 10.05 0.09 32.19
C GLU A 398 9.41 -1.31 32.22
N ALA A 399 8.25 -1.47 31.57
CA ALA A 399 7.53 -2.75 31.56
C ALA A 399 8.32 -3.85 30.83
N LEU A 400 9.10 -3.52 29.79
CA LEU A 400 9.93 -4.47 29.04
C LEU A 400 11.18 -4.93 29.81
N GLU A 401 11.53 -4.29 30.93
CA GLU A 401 12.58 -4.77 31.84
C GLU A 401 12.15 -6.03 32.62
N ASP A 402 10.81 -6.23 32.80
CA ASP A 402 10.28 -7.48 33.35
C ASP A 402 10.37 -8.62 32.31
N PRO A 403 11.19 -9.66 32.55
CA PRO A 403 11.35 -10.76 31.60
C PRO A 403 10.06 -11.52 31.30
N ALA A 404 9.11 -11.59 32.27
CA ALA A 404 7.84 -12.26 32.08
C ALA A 404 6.94 -11.47 31.12
N PHE A 405 6.87 -10.15 31.30
CA PHE A 405 6.13 -9.29 30.38
C PHE A 405 6.78 -9.23 29.00
N LEU A 406 8.10 -9.12 28.89
CA LEU A 406 8.81 -9.16 27.62
C LEU A 406 8.51 -10.47 26.86
N ALA A 407 8.54 -11.61 27.56
CA ALA A 407 8.21 -12.90 26.95
C ALA A 407 6.76 -12.98 26.47
N GLU A 408 5.81 -12.41 27.23
CA GLU A 408 4.41 -12.29 26.83
C GLU A 408 4.24 -11.35 25.63
N PHE A 409 4.78 -10.15 25.71
CA PHE A 409 4.72 -9.11 24.68
C PHE A 409 5.27 -9.60 23.33
N THR A 410 6.40 -10.29 23.35
CA THR A 410 7.06 -10.80 22.14
C THR A 410 6.43 -12.07 21.55
N ARG A 411 5.41 -12.66 22.17
CA ARG A 411 4.60 -13.73 21.55
C ARG A 411 3.84 -13.24 20.35
N ASN A 412 3.43 -11.97 20.34
CA ASN A 412 2.85 -11.36 19.17
C ASN A 412 3.97 -10.99 18.19
N PRO A 413 3.99 -11.55 16.96
CA PRO A 413 5.06 -11.30 15.99
C PRO A 413 5.22 -9.82 15.62
N ARG A 414 4.12 -9.07 15.50
CA ARG A 414 4.16 -7.64 15.17
C ARG A 414 4.77 -6.83 16.32
N GLN A 415 4.35 -7.07 17.55
CA GLN A 415 4.93 -6.42 18.74
C GLN A 415 6.43 -6.72 18.85
N ASN A 416 6.81 -8.00 18.65
CA ASN A 416 8.21 -8.41 18.63
C ASN A 416 9.00 -7.69 17.53
N ALA A 417 8.43 -7.54 16.32
CA ALA A 417 9.06 -6.85 15.21
C ALA A 417 9.22 -5.34 15.46
N LEU A 418 8.33 -4.70 16.23
CA LEU A 418 8.39 -3.27 16.52
C LEU A 418 9.48 -2.90 17.53
N ILE A 419 9.98 -3.84 18.34
CA ILE A 419 10.98 -3.58 19.37
C ILE A 419 12.37 -4.16 19.08
N ARG A 420 12.59 -4.69 17.87
CA ARG A 420 13.90 -5.22 17.45
C ARG A 420 14.05 -5.31 15.94
N ASN A 421 15.29 -5.39 15.49
CA ASN A 421 15.59 -5.78 14.11
C ASN A 421 15.19 -7.25 13.91
N THR A 422 14.70 -7.58 12.71
CA THR A 422 14.29 -8.95 12.37
C THR A 422 15.14 -9.49 11.22
N MET A 423 15.38 -10.81 11.23
CA MET A 423 16.10 -11.54 10.18
C MET A 423 15.32 -12.81 9.88
N THR A 424 14.80 -12.92 8.66
CA THR A 424 13.96 -14.05 8.25
C THR A 424 14.50 -14.64 6.96
N PRO A 425 15.03 -15.89 6.96
CA PRO A 425 15.34 -16.58 5.71
C PRO A 425 14.06 -16.86 4.92
N THR A 426 14.04 -16.45 3.65
CA THR A 426 12.85 -16.53 2.78
C THR A 426 13.10 -17.37 1.53
N VAL A 427 14.33 -17.38 1.00
CA VAL A 427 14.71 -18.15 -0.18
C VAL A 427 15.91 -19.02 0.15
N LEU A 428 15.89 -20.27 -0.30
CA LEU A 428 17.01 -21.22 -0.20
C LEU A 428 17.28 -21.84 -1.57
N GLU A 429 18.52 -21.84 -1.99
CA GLU A 429 18.95 -22.41 -3.27
C GLU A 429 20.16 -23.32 -3.04
N GLY A 430 20.22 -24.42 -3.77
CA GLY A 430 21.31 -25.39 -3.71
C GLY A 430 21.34 -26.24 -4.97
N SER A 431 21.68 -27.55 -4.84
CA SER A 431 21.69 -28.44 -5.98
C SER A 431 20.28 -28.71 -6.48
N PRO A 432 20.03 -28.69 -7.81
CA PRO A 432 18.77 -29.13 -8.41
C PRO A 432 18.66 -30.68 -8.45
N LYS A 433 19.70 -31.43 -8.05
CA LYS A 433 19.77 -32.86 -8.14
C LYS A 433 20.33 -33.51 -6.87
N THR A 434 19.63 -34.51 -6.32
CA THR A 434 19.91 -35.13 -5.02
C THR A 434 21.32 -35.70 -4.90
N ASN A 435 21.89 -36.29 -5.96
CA ASN A 435 23.19 -36.96 -5.92
C ASN A 435 24.37 -36.07 -6.36
N VAL A 436 24.16 -34.71 -6.45
CA VAL A 436 25.16 -33.73 -6.83
C VAL A 436 25.40 -32.77 -5.68
N ILE A 437 26.64 -32.61 -5.26
CA ILE A 437 27.09 -31.56 -4.35
C ILE A 437 27.31 -30.30 -5.18
N PRO A 438 26.62 -29.19 -4.94
CA PRO A 438 26.80 -27.95 -5.68
C PRO A 438 28.07 -27.21 -5.21
N GLU A 439 28.69 -26.47 -6.12
CA GLU A 439 29.79 -25.56 -5.80
C GLU A 439 29.28 -24.30 -5.04
N ASP A 440 28.08 -23.86 -5.32
CA ASP A 440 27.43 -22.72 -4.67
C ASP A 440 26.12 -23.14 -4.00
N ALA A 441 25.85 -22.54 -2.85
CA ALA A 441 24.53 -22.57 -2.20
C ALA A 441 24.21 -21.17 -1.69
N SER A 442 22.96 -20.73 -1.78
CA SER A 442 22.57 -19.40 -1.38
C SER A 442 21.28 -19.36 -0.57
N ALA A 443 21.15 -18.30 0.23
CA ALA A 443 19.91 -17.96 0.94
C ALA A 443 19.66 -16.45 0.84
N GLN A 444 18.38 -16.07 0.71
CA GLN A 444 17.99 -14.68 0.87
C GLN A 444 17.32 -14.50 2.22
N LEU A 445 17.62 -13.39 2.86
CA LEU A 445 17.05 -13.00 4.15
C LEU A 445 16.32 -11.67 3.99
N ASP A 446 15.06 -11.66 4.39
CA ASP A 446 14.33 -10.43 4.67
C ASP A 446 14.72 -9.93 6.06
N CYS A 447 15.59 -8.93 6.08
CA CYS A 447 15.97 -8.22 7.29
C CYS A 447 15.26 -6.87 7.34
N ARG A 448 14.70 -6.54 8.52
CA ARG A 448 13.99 -5.28 8.75
C ARG A 448 14.57 -4.58 9.96
N LEU A 449 15.03 -3.36 9.75
CA LEU A 449 15.69 -2.54 10.76
C LEU A 449 14.72 -1.54 11.39
N LEU A 450 14.90 -1.26 12.67
CA LEU A 450 14.14 -0.22 13.38
C LEU A 450 14.49 1.17 12.85
N PRO A 451 13.57 2.15 12.94
CA PRO A 451 13.86 3.54 12.66
C PRO A 451 15.12 4.04 13.37
N GLY A 452 16.01 4.71 12.62
CA GLY A 452 17.29 5.22 13.13
C GLY A 452 18.43 4.22 13.15
N GLU A 453 18.23 2.96 12.74
CA GLU A 453 19.30 1.98 12.55
C GLU A 453 20.03 2.21 11.23
N ARG A 454 21.33 1.90 11.22
CA ARG A 454 22.18 2.04 10.04
C ARG A 454 22.44 0.68 9.38
N PRO A 455 22.09 0.50 8.10
CA PRO A 455 22.30 -0.77 7.39
C PRO A 455 23.74 -1.27 7.46
N ALA A 456 24.74 -0.38 7.39
CA ALA A 456 26.15 -0.76 7.44
C ALA A 456 26.53 -1.44 8.77
N GLU A 457 26.00 -0.95 9.90
CA GLU A 457 26.23 -1.52 11.23
C GLU A 457 25.55 -2.88 11.36
N PHE A 458 24.33 -2.99 10.84
CA PHE A 458 23.61 -4.26 10.82
C PHE A 458 24.31 -5.32 9.95
N LEU A 459 24.84 -4.95 8.80
CA LEU A 459 25.63 -5.86 7.95
C LEU A 459 26.93 -6.31 8.62
N ALA A 460 27.56 -5.45 9.42
CA ALA A 460 28.73 -5.84 10.21
C ALA A 460 28.35 -6.87 11.29
N LEU A 461 27.26 -6.62 12.03
CA LEU A 461 26.70 -7.56 12.99
C LEU A 461 26.35 -8.91 12.34
N LEU A 462 25.72 -8.88 11.16
CA LEU A 462 25.37 -10.11 10.43
C LEU A 462 26.61 -10.95 10.13
N ARG A 463 27.70 -10.34 9.65
CA ARG A 463 28.96 -11.03 9.38
C ARG A 463 29.61 -11.59 10.65
N GLU A 464 29.55 -10.83 11.75
CA GLU A 464 30.05 -11.27 13.05
C GLU A 464 29.29 -12.51 13.55
N VAL A 465 27.97 -12.54 13.46
CA VAL A 465 27.14 -13.68 13.87
C VAL A 465 27.42 -14.90 12.98
N ILE A 466 27.53 -14.71 11.66
CA ILE A 466 27.86 -15.78 10.72
C ILE A 466 29.25 -16.38 11.07
N ALA A 467 30.22 -15.53 11.37
CA ALA A 467 31.59 -15.94 11.69
C ALA A 467 32.14 -16.98 10.71
N ASP A 468 32.04 -16.72 9.41
CA ASP A 468 32.57 -17.50 8.30
C ASP A 468 32.84 -16.55 7.12
N GLU A 469 34.11 -16.16 6.94
CA GLU A 469 34.54 -15.20 5.91
C GLU A 469 34.38 -15.74 4.48
N THR A 470 34.20 -17.06 4.33
CA THR A 470 33.96 -17.68 3.02
C THR A 470 32.52 -17.50 2.53
N ILE A 471 31.62 -17.04 3.39
CA ILE A 471 30.25 -16.70 3.02
C ILE A 471 30.20 -15.23 2.59
N ARG A 472 29.89 -15.01 1.32
CA ARG A 472 29.68 -13.68 0.77
C ARG A 472 28.31 -13.17 1.14
N VAL A 473 28.24 -11.94 1.64
CA VAL A 473 26.99 -11.22 1.97
C VAL A 473 26.79 -10.11 0.94
N GLU A 474 25.78 -10.27 0.11
CA GLU A 474 25.35 -9.27 -0.89
C GLU A 474 24.09 -8.56 -0.40
N THR A 475 24.03 -7.24 -0.55
CA THR A 475 22.82 -6.46 -0.27
C THR A 475 21.94 -6.43 -1.52
N LEU A 476 20.71 -6.87 -1.38
CA LEU A 476 19.69 -6.86 -2.45
C LEU A 476 18.92 -5.55 -2.45
N LEU A 477 18.47 -5.11 -1.26
CA LEU A 477 17.74 -3.86 -1.07
C LEU A 477 18.10 -3.29 0.29
N SER A 478 18.39 -1.99 0.34
CA SER A 478 18.66 -1.30 1.60
C SER A 478 18.57 0.22 1.40
N PHE A 479 17.97 0.90 2.37
CA PHE A 479 17.93 2.35 2.45
C PHE A 479 17.86 2.80 3.92
N PRO A 480 18.17 4.07 4.25
CA PRO A 480 18.09 4.58 5.60
C PRO A 480 16.65 4.59 6.12
N ALA A 481 16.48 4.40 7.41
CA ALA A 481 15.20 4.57 8.06
C ALA A 481 14.96 6.03 8.40
N SER A 482 13.74 6.50 8.16
CA SER A 482 13.31 7.86 8.45
C SER A 482 11.92 7.87 9.10
N SER A 483 11.60 8.98 9.76
CA SER A 483 10.30 9.18 10.41
C SER A 483 9.83 10.63 10.25
N SER A 484 8.52 10.84 10.30
CA SER A 484 7.87 12.15 10.27
C SER A 484 7.37 12.53 11.67
N ASP A 485 7.19 13.84 11.90
CA ASP A 485 6.73 14.38 13.19
C ASP A 485 5.24 14.05 13.44
N SER A 486 4.95 13.38 14.56
CA SER A 486 3.58 13.04 14.99
C SER A 486 2.74 14.24 15.44
N THR A 487 3.32 15.46 15.49
CA THR A 487 2.66 16.70 15.93
C THR A 487 2.40 17.70 14.79
N SER A 488 2.64 17.32 13.54
CA SER A 488 2.52 18.18 12.35
C SER A 488 1.10 18.71 12.08
N GLY A 489 1.01 19.70 11.18
CA GLY A 489 -0.26 20.24 10.71
C GLY A 489 -1.15 19.19 10.02
N LEU A 490 -0.56 18.24 9.27
CA LEU A 490 -1.32 17.13 8.68
C LEU A 490 -1.91 16.22 9.75
N MET A 491 -1.15 15.87 10.78
CA MET A 491 -1.67 15.09 11.91
C MET A 491 -2.78 15.84 12.67
N ALA A 492 -2.69 17.16 12.81
CA ALA A 492 -3.75 17.97 13.39
C ALA A 492 -5.03 17.95 12.52
N ALA A 493 -4.88 18.01 11.19
CA ALA A 493 -6.00 17.93 10.25
C ALA A 493 -6.67 16.54 10.30
N ILE A 494 -5.89 15.44 10.41
CA ILE A 494 -6.44 14.08 10.60
C ILE A 494 -7.19 13.98 11.94
N ARG A 495 -6.68 14.56 13.04
CA ARG A 495 -7.42 14.62 14.32
C ARG A 495 -8.74 15.39 14.19
N LYS A 496 -8.75 16.49 13.46
CA LYS A 496 -9.98 17.24 13.17
C LYS A 496 -10.97 16.41 12.36
N LEU A 497 -10.50 15.69 11.33
CA LEU A 497 -11.33 14.75 10.57
C LEU A 497 -11.91 13.65 11.47
N ALA A 498 -11.12 13.05 12.35
CA ALA A 498 -11.58 12.02 13.27
C ALA A 498 -12.66 12.54 14.22
N ALA A 499 -12.51 13.76 14.72
CA ALA A 499 -13.49 14.42 15.59
C ALA A 499 -14.82 14.70 14.89
N THR A 500 -14.80 15.10 13.62
CA THR A 500 -15.99 15.53 12.87
C THR A 500 -16.70 14.40 12.12
N ASP A 501 -15.96 13.40 11.61
CA ASP A 501 -16.48 12.36 10.73
C ASP A 501 -16.48 10.94 11.33
N LEU A 502 -15.62 10.69 12.30
CA LEU A 502 -15.41 9.34 12.85
C LEU A 502 -15.84 9.21 14.32
N GLY A 503 -16.73 10.12 14.79
CA GLY A 503 -17.27 10.08 16.15
C GLY A 503 -16.23 10.32 17.26
N GLY A 504 -15.18 11.08 16.97
CA GLY A 504 -14.10 11.33 17.93
C GLY A 504 -13.14 10.14 18.10
N ALA A 505 -13.01 9.30 17.08
CA ALA A 505 -12.07 8.19 17.10
C ALA A 505 -10.65 8.66 17.47
N PRO A 506 -9.93 7.94 18.36
CA PRO A 506 -8.55 8.29 18.70
C PRO A 506 -7.66 8.19 17.46
N VAL A 507 -6.73 9.15 17.31
CA VAL A 507 -5.71 9.16 16.26
C VAL A 507 -4.37 8.80 16.87
N ILE A 508 -3.80 7.69 16.41
CA ILE A 508 -2.61 7.07 16.94
C ILE A 508 -1.50 7.13 15.89
N PRO A 509 -0.35 7.78 16.19
CA PRO A 509 0.83 7.66 15.33
C PRO A 509 1.32 6.22 15.38
N SER A 510 1.53 5.59 14.23
CA SER A 510 1.95 4.18 14.15
C SER A 510 3.32 4.01 13.48
N VAL A 511 3.88 2.82 13.67
CA VAL A 511 5.07 2.33 12.97
C VAL A 511 4.70 1.06 12.23
N ILE A 512 4.85 1.05 10.92
CA ILE A 512 4.61 -0.15 10.14
C ILE A 512 5.87 -1.03 10.08
N PRO A 513 5.73 -2.36 10.17
CA PRO A 513 6.86 -3.28 10.07
C PRO A 513 7.36 -3.46 8.62
N GLY A 514 6.59 -3.00 7.65
CA GLY A 514 6.92 -2.91 6.24
C GLY A 514 7.67 -1.62 5.88
N PHE A 515 7.72 -1.31 4.59
CA PHE A 515 8.15 -0.04 4.03
C PHE A 515 7.17 0.38 2.93
N THR A 516 7.22 1.63 2.53
CA THR A 516 6.49 2.21 1.40
C THR A 516 7.43 3.15 0.63
N ASP A 517 6.98 3.69 -0.47
CA ASP A 517 7.70 4.73 -1.21
C ASP A 517 7.97 6.01 -0.39
N SER A 518 7.38 6.17 0.80
CA SER A 518 7.56 7.32 1.71
C SER A 518 9.02 7.66 1.98
N HIS A 519 9.90 6.66 2.05
CA HIS A 519 11.31 6.86 2.38
C HIS A 519 12.01 7.77 1.36
N TYR A 520 11.72 7.66 0.06
CA TYR A 520 12.31 8.51 -0.98
C TYR A 520 11.97 9.98 -0.75
N PHE A 521 10.75 10.28 -0.35
CA PHE A 521 10.28 11.64 -0.12
C PHE A 521 10.78 12.20 1.22
N ARG A 522 10.81 11.39 2.28
CA ARG A 522 11.40 11.78 3.58
C ARG A 522 12.88 12.15 3.44
N ASP A 523 13.64 11.41 2.64
CA ASP A 523 15.05 11.70 2.35
C ASP A 523 15.23 13.03 1.60
N HIS A 524 14.17 13.53 0.94
CA HIS A 524 14.12 14.84 0.27
C HIS A 524 13.42 15.92 1.10
N GLY A 525 13.19 15.66 2.40
CA GLY A 525 12.64 16.66 3.33
C GLY A 525 11.12 16.81 3.30
N VAL A 526 10.39 15.96 2.59
CA VAL A 526 8.92 15.94 2.58
C VAL A 526 8.41 15.09 3.74
N ALA A 527 7.64 15.69 4.65
CA ALA A 527 7.05 14.96 5.78
C ALA A 527 5.95 14.00 5.27
N SER A 528 6.24 12.69 5.31
CA SER A 528 5.41 11.66 4.69
C SER A 528 4.66 10.83 5.73
N TYR A 529 3.36 10.62 5.51
CA TYR A 529 2.45 9.93 6.42
C TYR A 529 1.66 8.86 5.68
N GLY A 530 1.61 7.65 6.26
CA GLY A 530 0.77 6.56 5.76
C GLY A 530 -0.62 6.62 6.37
N PHE A 531 -1.62 7.02 5.60
CA PHE A 531 -3.01 7.03 6.03
C PHE A 531 -3.97 6.89 4.86
N VAL A 532 -4.65 5.76 4.80
CA VAL A 532 -5.74 5.51 3.86
C VAL A 532 -7.07 5.79 4.57
N PRO A 533 -7.96 6.64 4.02
CA PRO A 533 -9.20 7.02 4.69
C PRO A 533 -10.31 5.95 4.61
N PHE A 534 -9.94 4.67 4.63
CA PHE A 534 -10.85 3.52 4.63
C PHE A 534 -11.10 3.01 6.05
N VAL A 535 -12.32 2.60 6.33
CA VAL A 535 -12.69 1.88 7.54
C VAL A 535 -12.63 0.39 7.23
N LEU A 536 -11.60 -0.29 7.71
CA LEU A 536 -11.38 -1.71 7.43
C LEU A 536 -11.64 -2.55 8.68
N SER A 537 -12.30 -3.67 8.47
CA SER A 537 -12.36 -4.75 9.44
C SER A 537 -11.11 -5.63 9.33
N GLU A 538 -10.82 -6.41 10.37
CA GLU A 538 -9.75 -7.40 10.34
C GLU A 538 -9.87 -8.39 9.16
N ASP A 539 -11.11 -8.74 8.78
CA ASP A 539 -11.36 -9.65 7.65
C ASP A 539 -11.10 -8.99 6.29
N ASP A 540 -11.21 -7.66 6.18
CA ASP A 540 -10.83 -6.95 4.98
C ASP A 540 -9.31 -6.74 4.92
N GLU A 541 -8.67 -6.38 6.03
CA GLU A 541 -7.21 -6.24 6.14
C GLU A 541 -6.46 -7.53 5.75
N LYS A 542 -6.97 -8.70 6.17
CA LYS A 542 -6.38 -10.01 5.83
C LYS A 542 -6.39 -10.33 4.34
N THR A 543 -7.15 -9.59 3.53
CA THR A 543 -7.20 -9.82 2.08
C THR A 543 -6.06 -9.13 1.32
N VAL A 544 -5.36 -8.17 1.93
CA VAL A 544 -4.17 -7.53 1.36
C VAL A 544 -3.09 -8.59 1.10
N HIS A 545 -2.54 -8.62 -0.10
CA HIS A 545 -1.63 -9.66 -0.61
C HIS A 545 -2.20 -11.10 -0.58
N GLY A 546 -3.43 -11.27 -0.06
CA GLY A 546 -4.15 -12.54 0.01
C GLY A 546 -5.06 -12.78 -1.19
N ILE A 547 -5.90 -13.82 -1.07
CA ILE A 547 -6.98 -14.10 -2.03
C ILE A 547 -8.22 -13.27 -1.68
N ASN A 548 -9.05 -12.96 -2.70
CA ASN A 548 -10.29 -12.21 -2.54
C ASN A 548 -10.09 -10.79 -1.97
N GLU A 549 -8.97 -10.17 -2.29
CA GLU A 549 -8.73 -8.77 -1.97
C GLU A 549 -9.89 -7.92 -2.49
N ARG A 550 -10.38 -7.01 -1.63
CA ARG A 550 -11.61 -6.28 -1.90
C ARG A 550 -11.68 -4.97 -1.12
N VAL A 551 -12.39 -4.00 -1.67
CA VAL A 551 -12.75 -2.76 -0.97
C VAL A 551 -14.25 -2.51 -1.07
N SER A 552 -14.89 -2.04 0.00
CA SER A 552 -16.32 -1.73 -0.04
C SER A 552 -16.60 -0.45 -0.83
N VAL A 553 -17.72 -0.42 -1.55
CA VAL A 553 -18.24 0.78 -2.24
C VAL A 553 -18.43 1.94 -1.27
N GLU A 554 -18.76 1.64 -0.02
CA GLU A 554 -18.88 2.63 1.04
C GLU A 554 -17.51 3.28 1.35
N ASN A 555 -16.43 2.47 1.46
CA ASN A 555 -15.09 2.99 1.65
C ASN A 555 -14.61 3.84 0.47
N LEU A 556 -14.94 3.46 -0.76
CA LEU A 556 -14.60 4.25 -1.94
C LEU A 556 -15.28 5.63 -1.89
N ARG A 557 -16.60 5.66 -1.65
CA ARG A 557 -17.37 6.92 -1.52
C ARG A 557 -16.88 7.78 -0.36
N ASP A 558 -16.80 7.18 0.82
CA ASP A 558 -16.47 7.91 2.05
C ASP A 558 -14.97 8.24 2.12
N GLY A 559 -14.11 7.44 1.49
CA GLY A 559 -12.70 7.72 1.31
C GLY A 559 -12.47 9.02 0.54
N VAL A 560 -13.13 9.17 -0.62
CA VAL A 560 -13.07 10.43 -1.39
C VAL A 560 -13.57 11.61 -0.55
N ARG A 561 -14.71 11.45 0.14
CA ARG A 561 -15.29 12.50 0.97
C ARG A 561 -14.35 12.90 2.12
N ARG A 562 -13.77 11.94 2.82
CA ARG A 562 -12.82 12.16 3.91
C ARG A 562 -11.55 12.84 3.43
N LEU A 563 -11.02 12.40 2.28
CA LEU A 563 -9.81 12.99 1.72
C LEU A 563 -10.04 14.45 1.30
N VAL A 564 -11.17 14.77 0.67
CA VAL A 564 -11.57 16.15 0.36
C VAL A 564 -11.69 16.99 1.64
N ALA A 565 -12.32 16.45 2.69
CA ALA A 565 -12.44 17.14 3.99
C ALA A 565 -11.07 17.37 4.64
N LEU A 566 -10.16 16.38 4.57
CA LEU A 566 -8.80 16.49 5.08
C LEU A 566 -8.00 17.57 4.34
N LEU A 567 -8.02 17.57 3.01
CA LEU A 567 -7.31 18.55 2.18
C LEU A 567 -7.80 19.97 2.43
N ARG A 568 -9.11 20.14 2.60
CA ARG A 568 -9.68 21.44 3.00
C ARG A 568 -9.27 21.85 4.41
N ALA A 569 -9.31 20.92 5.37
CA ALA A 569 -8.89 21.21 6.75
C ALA A 569 -7.41 21.56 6.86
N LEU A 570 -6.57 21.00 5.98
CA LEU A 570 -5.15 21.29 5.89
C LEU A 570 -4.88 22.68 5.23
N SER A 571 -5.83 23.18 4.45
CA SER A 571 -5.76 24.47 3.76
C SER A 571 -6.30 25.65 4.59
N THR A 572 -7.08 25.41 5.64
CA THR A 572 -7.56 26.47 6.54
C THR A 572 -6.57 26.66 7.68
N ARG A 573 -5.87 27.79 7.70
CA ARG A 573 -5.06 28.23 8.85
C ARG A 573 -5.94 28.74 9.98
#